data_4d36bda9d1b85807d9e3ef2a572e0893
#
_entry.id   4d36bda9d1b85807d9e3ef2a572e0893
#
_cell.length_a   1.000
_cell.length_b   1.000
_cell.length_c   1.000
_cell.angle_alpha   90.00
_cell.angle_beta   90.00
_cell.angle_gamma   90.00
#
_symmetry.space_group_name_H-M   'P 1'
#
loop_
_entity.id
_entity.type
_entity.pdbx_description
1 polymer ?
#
loop_
_entity_poly.entity_id
_entity_poly.type
_entity_poly.pdbx_seq_one_letter_code
_entity_poly.pdbx_strand_id
1 'polypeptide(L)'
;MLKNARQFIVFFLTGIALITLLFSSQLIQPAQSQPTETPTAIPSLPVASPDSELNAYPAEVPPLPYAYNALERAIDAQTMELHHDRHHASYVDALNEALEQAPELQNQSVEALLRNLDSVPEDIRTEVQNNGGGHLNHTIFWQIMSPEGGGEPTAEIAQEINETFGSFSEFQEQFNEAGGDRFGSGWVWLVRNQQGQLEIMSTPNQDNPIMEGLYPIMGNDVWEHAYYLRYQNSRTDYLSSWWDVVNWDEVNRRAQAS
;
A
#
# COMPACT_ATOMS: atom_id res chain seq x y z
N MET A 1 38.82 -54.61 -5.02
CA MET A 1 40.27 -54.32 -4.98
C MET A 1 40.41 -53.00 -4.26
N LEU A 2 40.60 -52.99 -2.97
CA LEU A 2 41.84 -53.01 -2.19
C LEU A 2 42.76 -51.82 -2.49
N LYS A 3 42.89 -50.97 -1.50
CA LYS A 3 44.05 -50.52 -0.67
C LYS A 3 44.30 -49.03 -0.86
N ASN A 4 44.68 -48.17 0.07
CA ASN A 4 45.20 -48.31 1.44
C ASN A 4 45.15 -46.95 2.14
N ALA A 5 45.03 -47.03 3.43
CA ALA A 5 45.25 -45.97 4.42
C ALA A 5 46.73 -45.58 4.53
N ARG A 6 47.02 -44.38 5.00
CA ARG A 6 48.17 -44.11 5.89
C ARG A 6 47.95 -42.88 6.75
N GLN A 7 47.90 -43.13 8.05
CA GLN A 7 48.09 -42.19 9.15
C GLN A 7 49.52 -41.64 9.17
N PHE A 8 49.71 -40.43 9.62
CA PHE A 8 50.94 -40.00 10.28
C PHE A 8 50.60 -39.17 11.52
N ILE A 9 50.95 -39.75 12.66
CA ILE A 9 51.02 -39.13 13.98
C ILE A 9 52.47 -38.64 14.11
N VAL A 10 52.68 -37.38 14.56
CA VAL A 10 53.97 -36.96 15.12
C VAL A 10 53.69 -36.15 16.38
N PHE A 11 54.15 -36.72 17.48
CA PHE A 11 54.36 -36.07 18.78
C PHE A 11 55.62 -35.21 18.74
N PHE A 12 55.62 -34.03 19.37
CA PHE A 12 56.83 -33.60 20.12
C PHE A 12 56.47 -32.69 21.30
N LEU A 13 57.25 -32.96 22.34
CA LEU A 13 57.16 -32.57 23.73
C LEU A 13 57.85 -31.23 24.05
N THR A 14 57.39 -30.64 25.15
CA THR A 14 58.11 -29.94 26.24
C THR A 14 58.67 -28.55 26.03
N GLY A 15 58.28 -27.69 26.95
CA GLY A 15 58.89 -26.43 27.29
C GLY A 15 58.19 -25.75 28.47
N ILE A 16 58.53 -26.16 29.72
CA ILE A 16 58.07 -25.53 30.96
C ILE A 16 58.94 -24.29 31.18
N ALA A 17 58.34 -23.11 31.13
CA ALA A 17 58.94 -21.88 31.66
C ALA A 17 58.09 -21.34 32.81
N LEU A 18 58.65 -21.40 33.99
CA LEU A 18 58.09 -20.91 35.24
C LEU A 18 58.28 -19.37 35.25
N ILE A 19 57.23 -18.60 35.14
CA ILE A 19 57.24 -17.17 35.39
C ILE A 19 56.36 -16.88 36.62
N THR A 20 57.03 -16.53 37.70
CA THR A 20 56.41 -15.98 38.92
C THR A 20 55.90 -14.56 38.65
N LEU A 21 54.62 -14.40 38.62
CA LEU A 21 53.98 -13.09 38.57
C LEU A 21 53.46 -12.70 39.96
N LEU A 22 53.99 -11.59 40.44
CA LEU A 22 53.54 -10.88 41.64
C LEU A 22 52.09 -10.42 41.47
N PHE A 23 51.20 -10.90 42.34
CA PHE A 23 49.84 -10.41 42.47
C PHE A 23 49.83 -9.04 43.16
N SER A 24 49.57 -7.99 42.40
CA SER A 24 49.05 -6.75 42.94
C SER A 24 47.51 -6.83 42.93
N SER A 25 46.93 -6.89 44.11
CA SER A 25 45.47 -6.84 44.31
C SER A 25 44.95 -5.47 44.00
N GLN A 26 44.45 -5.23 42.78
CA GLN A 26 43.56 -4.12 42.50
C GLN A 26 42.13 -4.51 42.85
N LEU A 27 41.54 -3.79 43.79
CA LEU A 27 40.12 -3.89 44.14
C LEU A 27 39.31 -3.48 42.90
N ILE A 28 38.62 -4.43 42.29
CA ILE A 28 37.62 -4.19 41.25
C ILE A 28 36.40 -3.59 41.93
N GLN A 29 36.17 -2.30 41.70
CA GLN A 29 34.88 -1.69 42.03
C GLN A 29 33.81 -2.25 41.11
N PRO A 30 32.62 -2.59 41.63
CA PRO A 30 31.51 -3.02 40.78
C PRO A 30 31.07 -1.87 39.88
N ALA A 31 31.00 -2.09 38.58
CA ALA A 31 30.46 -1.17 37.62
C ALA A 31 29.02 -0.81 38.02
N GLN A 32 28.77 0.45 38.26
CA GLN A 32 27.40 0.96 38.38
C GLN A 32 26.71 0.76 37.03
N SER A 33 25.67 -0.04 37.01
CA SER A 33 24.73 -0.15 35.89
C SER A 33 24.05 1.19 35.71
N GLN A 34 24.34 1.87 34.60
CA GLN A 34 23.55 3.01 34.16
C GLN A 34 22.11 2.51 33.86
N PRO A 35 21.09 3.28 34.25
CA PRO A 35 19.74 2.96 33.83
C PRO A 35 19.68 3.01 32.30
N THR A 36 19.29 1.92 31.68
CA THR A 36 18.89 1.89 30.27
C THR A 36 17.69 2.83 30.13
N GLU A 37 17.89 4.01 29.54
CA GLU A 37 16.78 4.83 29.10
C GLU A 37 15.98 4.01 28.09
N THR A 38 14.76 3.65 28.47
CA THR A 38 13.75 3.11 27.58
C THR A 38 13.53 4.17 26.50
N PRO A 39 13.61 3.84 25.19
CA PRO A 39 13.26 4.79 24.17
C PRO A 39 11.83 5.27 24.43
N THR A 40 11.68 6.54 24.74
CA THR A 40 10.37 7.17 24.84
C THR A 40 9.77 7.08 23.43
N ALA A 41 8.75 6.26 23.27
CA ALA A 41 7.97 6.21 22.05
C ALA A 41 7.49 7.64 21.78
N ILE A 42 7.97 8.23 20.70
CA ILE A 42 7.44 9.49 20.18
C ILE A 42 5.98 9.20 19.88
N PRO A 43 5.00 9.88 20.50
CA PRO A 43 3.62 9.71 20.11
C PRO A 43 3.54 10.17 18.64
N SER A 44 3.33 9.22 17.73
CA SER A 44 2.95 9.54 16.37
C SER A 44 1.63 10.28 16.47
N LEU A 45 1.64 11.58 16.17
CA LEU A 45 0.42 12.32 15.90
C LEU A 45 -0.25 11.57 14.73
N PRO A 46 -1.53 11.24 14.84
CA PRO A 46 -2.23 10.65 13.69
C PRO A 46 -2.18 11.69 12.57
N VAL A 47 -1.39 11.41 11.54
CA VAL A 47 -1.44 12.18 10.30
C VAL A 47 -2.82 11.89 9.72
N ALA A 48 -3.65 12.92 9.60
CA ALA A 48 -4.97 12.76 9.01
C ALA A 48 -4.78 12.25 7.57
N SER A 49 -5.37 11.10 7.27
CA SER A 49 -5.43 10.59 5.91
C SER A 49 -6.07 11.65 5.00
N PRO A 50 -5.56 11.85 3.76
CA PRO A 50 -6.21 12.72 2.79
C PRO A 50 -7.68 12.36 2.53
N ASP A 51 -8.07 11.12 2.79
CA ASP A 51 -9.41 10.60 2.58
C ASP A 51 -10.29 10.69 3.84
N SER A 52 -9.74 11.15 4.97
CA SER A 52 -10.47 11.25 6.25
C SER A 52 -11.65 12.24 6.21
N GLU A 53 -11.66 13.16 5.25
CA GLU A 53 -12.73 14.13 5.03
C GLU A 53 -13.82 13.62 4.07
N LEU A 54 -13.65 12.44 3.46
CA LEU A 54 -14.65 11.84 2.58
C LEU A 54 -15.86 11.41 3.42
N ASN A 55 -16.93 12.21 3.39
CA ASN A 55 -18.13 11.93 4.15
C ASN A 55 -18.82 10.64 3.69
N ALA A 56 -19.25 9.83 4.64
CA ALA A 56 -20.01 8.63 4.32
C ALA A 56 -21.47 8.94 3.99
N TYR A 57 -22.05 10.05 4.56
CA TYR A 57 -23.44 10.40 4.32
C TYR A 57 -23.73 11.91 4.49
N PRO A 58 -24.43 12.58 3.55
CA PRO A 58 -24.61 12.03 2.22
C PRO A 58 -23.25 11.94 1.50
N ALA A 59 -22.95 10.77 0.94
CA ALA A 59 -21.81 10.63 0.05
C ALA A 59 -22.11 11.32 -1.28
N GLU A 60 -21.11 11.94 -1.86
CA GLU A 60 -21.20 12.61 -3.16
C GLU A 60 -20.04 12.15 -4.05
N VAL A 61 -20.31 12.00 -5.36
CA VAL A 61 -19.25 11.72 -6.32
C VAL A 61 -18.37 12.97 -6.44
N PRO A 62 -17.07 12.91 -6.09
CA PRO A 62 -16.19 14.06 -6.23
C PRO A 62 -16.01 14.39 -7.72
N PRO A 63 -15.98 15.68 -8.11
CA PRO A 63 -15.77 16.05 -9.50
C PRO A 63 -14.39 15.57 -9.98
N LEU A 64 -14.29 15.13 -11.25
CA LEU A 64 -13.00 14.83 -11.85
C LEU A 64 -12.14 16.11 -11.91
N PRO A 65 -10.84 16.03 -11.55
CA PRO A 65 -9.93 17.16 -11.62
C PRO A 65 -9.53 17.53 -13.08
N TYR A 66 -10.00 16.78 -14.08
CA TYR A 66 -9.69 16.92 -15.50
C TYR A 66 -10.89 16.50 -16.37
N ALA A 67 -10.87 16.86 -17.66
CA ALA A 67 -11.91 16.46 -18.60
C ALA A 67 -11.83 14.96 -18.94
N TYR A 68 -12.96 14.35 -19.34
CA TYR A 68 -12.99 12.90 -19.67
C TYR A 68 -11.96 12.49 -20.72
N ASN A 69 -11.67 13.35 -21.70
CA ASN A 69 -10.70 13.08 -22.76
C ASN A 69 -9.25 13.45 -22.40
N ALA A 70 -8.99 13.86 -21.16
CA ALA A 70 -7.66 14.33 -20.79
C ALA A 70 -6.63 13.18 -20.64
N LEU A 71 -7.11 11.96 -20.40
CA LEU A 71 -6.26 10.78 -20.19
C LEU A 71 -6.20 9.84 -21.40
N GLU A 72 -6.52 10.34 -22.61
CA GLU A 72 -6.59 9.55 -23.85
C GLU A 72 -5.30 8.76 -24.20
N ARG A 73 -4.17 9.10 -23.57
CA ARG A 73 -2.94 8.30 -23.69
C ARG A 73 -3.11 6.89 -23.14
N ALA A 74 -3.87 6.73 -22.08
CA ALA A 74 -4.07 5.48 -21.35
C ALA A 74 -5.54 5.04 -21.31
N ILE A 75 -6.48 5.96 -21.07
CA ILE A 75 -7.90 5.64 -20.86
C ILE A 75 -8.73 6.52 -21.79
N ASP A 76 -9.63 5.91 -22.58
CA ASP A 76 -10.48 6.65 -23.50
C ASP A 76 -11.58 7.44 -22.79
N ALA A 77 -12.06 8.52 -23.44
CA ALA A 77 -13.05 9.43 -22.88
C ALA A 77 -14.37 8.73 -22.54
N GLN A 78 -14.79 7.73 -23.32
CA GLN A 78 -16.03 7.01 -23.07
C GLN A 78 -15.91 6.16 -21.81
N THR A 79 -14.77 5.49 -21.63
CA THR A 79 -14.47 4.76 -20.38
C THR A 79 -14.50 5.72 -19.19
N MET A 80 -13.84 6.87 -19.27
CA MET A 80 -13.81 7.87 -18.20
C MET A 80 -15.20 8.35 -17.80
N GLU A 81 -16.06 8.71 -18.77
CA GLU A 81 -17.43 9.15 -18.52
C GLU A 81 -18.27 8.04 -17.85
N LEU A 82 -18.25 6.83 -18.41
CA LEU A 82 -19.02 5.71 -17.86
C LEU A 82 -18.52 5.30 -16.48
N HIS A 83 -17.21 5.28 -16.30
CA HIS A 83 -16.58 4.83 -15.06
C HIS A 83 -16.83 5.82 -13.92
N HIS A 84 -16.77 7.12 -14.18
CA HIS A 84 -17.05 8.15 -13.19
C HIS A 84 -18.57 8.36 -12.98
N ASP A 85 -19.32 8.67 -14.05
CA ASP A 85 -20.72 9.13 -13.93
C ASP A 85 -21.72 7.99 -13.74
N ARG A 86 -21.30 6.73 -13.95
CA ARG A 86 -22.17 5.57 -13.80
C ARG A 86 -21.67 4.59 -12.73
N HIS A 87 -20.44 4.07 -12.88
CA HIS A 87 -19.93 3.08 -11.93
C HIS A 87 -19.66 3.69 -10.55
N HIS A 88 -18.88 4.77 -10.48
CA HIS A 88 -18.62 5.43 -9.20
C HIS A 88 -19.91 5.97 -8.59
N ALA A 89 -20.77 6.63 -9.39
CA ALA A 89 -22.04 7.14 -8.92
C ALA A 89 -22.94 6.04 -8.34
N SER A 90 -22.96 4.85 -8.94
CA SER A 90 -23.77 3.75 -8.41
C SER A 90 -23.30 3.25 -7.04
N TYR A 91 -22.00 3.28 -6.76
CA TYR A 91 -21.47 2.98 -5.42
C TYR A 91 -21.88 4.03 -4.40
N VAL A 92 -21.83 5.31 -4.79
CA VAL A 92 -22.27 6.43 -3.94
C VAL A 92 -23.76 6.31 -3.61
N ASP A 93 -24.60 6.08 -4.61
CA ASP A 93 -26.05 5.91 -4.41
C ASP A 93 -26.36 4.72 -3.48
N ALA A 94 -25.73 3.58 -3.71
CA ALA A 94 -25.95 2.39 -2.88
C ALA A 94 -25.37 2.52 -1.46
N LEU A 95 -24.29 3.25 -1.26
CA LEU A 95 -23.76 3.58 0.07
C LEU A 95 -24.74 4.45 0.84
N ASN A 96 -25.29 5.49 0.19
CA ASN A 96 -26.30 6.36 0.79
C ASN A 96 -27.55 5.56 1.18
N GLU A 97 -28.07 4.69 0.30
CA GLU A 97 -29.22 3.81 0.59
C GLU A 97 -28.95 2.90 1.80
N ALA A 98 -27.76 2.33 1.91
CA ALA A 98 -27.38 1.51 3.06
C ALA A 98 -27.36 2.34 4.36
N LEU A 99 -26.77 3.53 4.33
CA LEU A 99 -26.61 4.39 5.52
C LEU A 99 -27.91 5.12 5.93
N GLU A 100 -28.92 5.20 5.08
CA GLU A 100 -30.26 5.61 5.49
C GLU A 100 -30.86 4.69 6.57
N GLN A 101 -30.42 3.43 6.60
CA GLN A 101 -30.87 2.42 7.56
C GLN A 101 -30.09 2.46 8.90
N ALA A 102 -28.98 3.21 8.96
CA ALA A 102 -28.11 3.33 10.14
C ALA A 102 -27.72 4.79 10.43
N PRO A 103 -28.67 5.62 10.91
CA PRO A 103 -28.42 7.05 11.15
C PRO A 103 -27.25 7.35 12.10
N GLU A 104 -26.92 6.42 13.00
CA GLU A 104 -25.78 6.53 13.94
C GLU A 104 -24.41 6.49 13.26
N LEU A 105 -24.33 5.99 12.02
CA LEU A 105 -23.10 5.92 11.24
C LEU A 105 -22.91 7.14 10.31
N GLN A 106 -23.94 7.92 10.06
CA GLN A 106 -23.95 8.99 9.05
C GLN A 106 -22.96 10.12 9.29
N ASN A 107 -22.47 10.28 10.54
CA ASN A 107 -21.47 11.30 10.89
C ASN A 107 -20.01 10.81 10.80
N GLN A 108 -19.80 9.62 10.27
CA GLN A 108 -18.46 9.05 10.07
C GLN A 108 -17.94 9.35 8.67
N SER A 109 -16.61 9.24 8.47
CA SER A 109 -16.05 9.20 7.13
C SER A 109 -16.15 7.80 6.53
N VAL A 110 -16.08 7.69 5.20
CA VAL A 110 -16.02 6.40 4.50
C VAL A 110 -14.82 5.59 5.03
N GLU A 111 -13.67 6.24 5.18
CA GLU A 111 -12.46 5.62 5.73
C GLU A 111 -12.71 5.01 7.13
N ALA A 112 -13.36 5.76 8.03
CA ALA A 112 -13.62 5.29 9.39
C ALA A 112 -14.54 4.07 9.42
N LEU A 113 -15.56 4.02 8.55
CA LEU A 113 -16.45 2.88 8.42
C LEU A 113 -15.71 1.65 7.91
N LEU A 114 -14.87 1.81 6.88
CA LEU A 114 -14.13 0.69 6.27
C LEU A 114 -13.04 0.14 7.19
N ARG A 115 -12.40 0.99 8.01
CA ARG A 115 -11.44 0.55 9.02
C ARG A 115 -12.08 -0.25 10.15
N ASN A 116 -13.38 -0.08 10.38
CA ASN A 116 -14.09 -0.68 11.51
C ASN A 116 -15.41 -1.34 11.07
N LEU A 117 -15.35 -2.15 10.03
CA LEU A 117 -16.52 -2.85 9.47
C LEU A 117 -17.24 -3.70 10.50
N ASP A 118 -16.56 -4.21 11.53
CA ASP A 118 -17.17 -4.97 12.60
C ASP A 118 -18.16 -4.14 13.43
N SER A 119 -18.02 -2.81 13.45
CA SER A 119 -18.96 -1.89 14.11
C SER A 119 -20.19 -1.57 13.28
N VAL A 120 -20.18 -1.88 11.98
CA VAL A 120 -21.33 -1.70 11.09
C VAL A 120 -22.34 -2.82 11.34
N PRO A 121 -23.66 -2.52 11.46
CA PRO A 121 -24.71 -3.53 11.60
C PRO A 121 -24.61 -4.62 10.53
N GLU A 122 -24.81 -5.87 10.94
CA GLU A 122 -24.58 -7.05 10.07
C GLU A 122 -25.45 -7.04 8.81
N ASP A 123 -26.65 -6.51 8.89
CA ASP A 123 -27.63 -6.42 7.82
C ASP A 123 -27.26 -5.47 6.68
N ILE A 124 -26.39 -4.47 6.95
CA ILE A 124 -25.88 -3.52 5.93
C ILE A 124 -24.36 -3.59 5.74
N ARG A 125 -23.66 -4.42 6.50
CA ARG A 125 -22.17 -4.45 6.49
C ARG A 125 -21.60 -4.77 5.12
N THR A 126 -22.19 -5.70 4.40
CA THR A 126 -21.73 -6.08 3.05
C THR A 126 -21.93 -4.93 2.06
N GLU A 127 -23.05 -4.22 2.15
CA GLU A 127 -23.35 -3.05 1.34
C GLU A 127 -22.35 -1.93 1.62
N VAL A 128 -22.06 -1.65 2.89
CA VAL A 128 -21.05 -0.63 3.29
C VAL A 128 -19.65 -1.06 2.83
N GLN A 129 -19.26 -2.32 2.99
CA GLN A 129 -17.98 -2.83 2.51
C GLN A 129 -17.84 -2.64 1.00
N ASN A 130 -18.80 -3.11 0.22
CA ASN A 130 -18.74 -3.08 -1.24
C ASN A 130 -18.86 -1.66 -1.79
N ASN A 131 -19.82 -0.90 -1.32
CA ASN A 131 -20.14 0.41 -1.88
C ASN A 131 -19.27 1.52 -1.29
N GLY A 132 -18.97 1.46 0.01
CA GLY A 132 -17.97 2.35 0.64
C GLY A 132 -16.57 2.09 0.08
N GLY A 133 -16.19 0.82 -0.09
CA GLY A 133 -14.94 0.44 -0.74
C GLY A 133 -14.89 0.94 -2.18
N GLY A 134 -15.95 0.75 -2.96
CA GLY A 134 -16.06 1.27 -4.32
C GLY A 134 -15.94 2.79 -4.38
N HIS A 135 -16.62 3.50 -3.48
CA HIS A 135 -16.53 4.96 -3.42
C HIS A 135 -15.10 5.44 -3.09
N LEU A 136 -14.45 4.86 -2.08
CA LEU A 136 -13.08 5.21 -1.69
C LEU A 136 -12.07 4.87 -2.79
N ASN A 137 -12.14 3.66 -3.36
CA ASN A 137 -11.24 3.19 -4.41
C ASN A 137 -11.25 4.15 -5.61
N HIS A 138 -12.44 4.51 -6.09
CA HIS A 138 -12.58 5.40 -7.25
C HIS A 138 -12.17 6.84 -6.93
N THR A 139 -12.44 7.33 -5.71
CA THR A 139 -11.97 8.65 -5.26
C THR A 139 -10.44 8.74 -5.32
N ILE A 140 -9.74 7.72 -4.79
CA ILE A 140 -8.28 7.62 -4.87
C ILE A 140 -7.82 7.56 -6.34
N PHE A 141 -8.47 6.72 -7.15
CA PHE A 141 -8.10 6.49 -8.54
C PHE A 141 -8.12 7.77 -9.38
N TRP A 142 -9.15 8.61 -9.22
CA TRP A 142 -9.23 9.90 -9.94
C TRP A 142 -8.11 10.86 -9.54
N GLN A 143 -7.72 10.89 -8.28
CA GLN A 143 -6.70 11.81 -7.76
C GLN A 143 -5.28 11.43 -8.20
N ILE A 144 -4.99 10.12 -8.25
CA ILE A 144 -3.66 9.62 -8.61
C ILE A 144 -3.38 9.57 -10.12
N MET A 145 -4.29 10.11 -10.93
CA MET A 145 -4.08 10.29 -12.37
C MET A 145 -4.11 11.77 -12.75
N SER A 146 -3.39 12.11 -13.81
CA SER A 146 -3.31 13.49 -14.33
C SER A 146 -3.00 13.49 -15.83
N PRO A 147 -3.55 14.45 -16.60
CA PRO A 147 -3.11 14.67 -17.96
C PRO A 147 -1.63 15.07 -18.08
N GLU A 148 -1.08 15.68 -17.03
CA GLU A 148 0.34 16.03 -16.91
C GLU A 148 1.19 14.88 -16.30
N GLY A 149 0.55 13.76 -15.96
CA GLY A 149 1.16 12.61 -15.30
C GLY A 149 2.11 11.82 -16.18
N GLY A 150 2.57 10.69 -15.65
CA GLY A 150 3.52 9.80 -16.31
C GLY A 150 4.97 10.10 -15.92
N GLY A 151 5.90 9.44 -16.62
CA GLY A 151 7.31 9.50 -16.30
C GLY A 151 7.68 8.67 -15.06
N GLU A 152 8.76 9.06 -14.39
CA GLU A 152 9.28 8.39 -13.19
C GLU A 152 8.81 9.08 -11.91
N PRO A 153 8.71 8.36 -10.78
CA PRO A 153 8.41 8.95 -9.49
C PRO A 153 9.46 9.99 -9.11
N THR A 154 9.04 10.96 -8.33
CA THR A 154 9.88 12.07 -7.86
C THR A 154 9.88 12.12 -6.34
N ALA A 155 10.71 13.01 -5.76
CA ALA A 155 10.78 13.28 -4.33
C ALA A 155 11.05 12.02 -3.47
N GLU A 156 10.44 11.94 -2.28
CA GLU A 156 10.71 10.89 -1.30
C GLU A 156 10.22 9.52 -1.77
N ILE A 157 9.06 9.46 -2.43
CA ILE A 157 8.51 8.18 -2.90
C ILE A 157 9.43 7.50 -3.94
N ALA A 158 10.17 8.26 -4.74
CA ALA A 158 11.14 7.70 -5.68
C ALA A 158 12.28 6.97 -4.96
N GLN A 159 12.76 7.53 -3.87
CA GLN A 159 13.80 6.89 -3.06
C GLN A 159 13.26 5.62 -2.39
N GLU A 160 12.09 5.69 -1.76
CA GLU A 160 11.48 4.55 -1.08
C GLU A 160 11.19 3.38 -2.05
N ILE A 161 10.70 3.69 -3.25
CA ILE A 161 10.48 2.68 -4.30
C ILE A 161 11.80 1.99 -4.68
N ASN A 162 12.87 2.76 -4.91
CA ASN A 162 14.17 2.19 -5.25
C ASN A 162 14.77 1.38 -4.11
N GLU A 163 14.62 1.82 -2.86
CA GLU A 163 15.10 1.09 -1.68
C GLU A 163 14.32 -0.21 -1.44
N THR A 164 13.01 -0.21 -1.70
CA THR A 164 12.14 -1.35 -1.43
C THR A 164 12.16 -2.38 -2.57
N PHE A 165 12.09 -1.91 -3.81
CA PHE A 165 11.88 -2.77 -4.99
C PHE A 165 13.12 -2.90 -5.88
N GLY A 166 14.21 -2.15 -5.60
CA GLY A 166 15.46 -2.16 -6.36
C GLY A 166 15.53 -1.06 -7.42
N SER A 167 14.48 -0.85 -8.18
CA SER A 167 14.36 0.23 -9.17
C SER A 167 12.90 0.53 -9.47
N PHE A 168 12.64 1.67 -10.11
CA PHE A 168 11.29 1.98 -10.60
C PHE A 168 10.80 0.96 -11.64
N SER A 169 11.68 0.49 -12.53
CA SER A 169 11.32 -0.53 -13.51
C SER A 169 10.92 -1.86 -12.87
N GLU A 170 11.64 -2.30 -11.84
CA GLU A 170 11.30 -3.50 -11.08
C GLU A 170 10.00 -3.35 -10.29
N PHE A 171 9.75 -2.15 -9.75
CA PHE A 171 8.47 -1.83 -9.12
C PHE A 171 7.32 -1.90 -10.12
N GLN A 172 7.45 -1.29 -11.31
CA GLN A 172 6.44 -1.36 -12.38
C GLN A 172 6.15 -2.80 -12.81
N GLU A 173 7.19 -3.62 -12.97
CA GLU A 173 7.04 -5.03 -13.34
C GLU A 173 6.26 -5.79 -12.27
N GLN A 174 6.64 -5.67 -10.98
CA GLN A 174 5.96 -6.33 -9.88
C GLN A 174 4.50 -5.84 -9.71
N PHE A 175 4.25 -4.55 -9.86
CA PHE A 175 2.91 -3.99 -9.79
C PHE A 175 2.01 -4.49 -10.93
N ASN A 176 2.53 -4.50 -12.15
CA ASN A 176 1.82 -5.00 -13.31
C ASN A 176 1.56 -6.51 -13.23
N GLU A 177 2.53 -7.30 -12.72
CA GLU A 177 2.36 -8.73 -12.47
C GLU A 177 1.24 -8.97 -11.45
N ALA A 178 1.27 -8.28 -10.30
CA ALA A 178 0.23 -8.40 -9.27
C ALA A 178 -1.17 -8.03 -9.80
N GLY A 179 -1.28 -7.00 -10.67
CA GLY A 179 -2.54 -6.62 -11.31
C GLY A 179 -2.98 -7.62 -12.38
N GLY A 180 -2.03 -8.18 -13.14
CA GLY A 180 -2.28 -9.20 -14.16
C GLY A 180 -2.74 -10.52 -13.56
N ASP A 181 -2.13 -10.92 -12.45
CA ASP A 181 -2.42 -12.16 -11.73
C ASP A 181 -3.68 -12.08 -10.87
N ARG A 182 -4.25 -10.88 -10.65
CA ARG A 182 -5.53 -10.74 -9.98
C ARG A 182 -6.62 -11.49 -10.75
N PHE A 183 -7.00 -12.67 -10.27
CA PHE A 183 -8.06 -13.45 -10.89
C PHE A 183 -9.43 -12.76 -10.71
N GLY A 184 -10.10 -12.47 -11.82
CA GLY A 184 -11.38 -11.77 -11.83
C GLY A 184 -11.24 -10.26 -11.59
N SER A 185 -12.27 -9.68 -11.00
CA SER A 185 -12.36 -8.26 -10.71
C SER A 185 -11.62 -7.89 -9.43
N GLY A 186 -11.01 -6.70 -9.41
CA GLY A 186 -10.33 -6.19 -8.23
C GLY A 186 -9.40 -5.04 -8.55
N TRP A 187 -8.47 -4.81 -7.66
CA TRP A 187 -7.52 -3.70 -7.69
C TRP A 187 -6.10 -4.20 -7.41
N VAL A 188 -5.12 -3.50 -7.92
CA VAL A 188 -3.71 -3.63 -7.51
C VAL A 188 -3.28 -2.34 -6.83
N TRP A 189 -2.51 -2.45 -5.75
CA TRP A 189 -2.16 -1.34 -4.86
C TRP A 189 -0.67 -1.29 -4.55
N LEU A 190 -0.15 -0.06 -4.41
CA LEU A 190 1.01 0.24 -3.58
C LEU A 190 0.47 0.71 -2.22
N VAL A 191 0.87 0.04 -1.17
CA VAL A 191 0.41 0.32 0.20
C VAL A 191 1.57 0.60 1.14
N ARG A 192 1.28 1.28 2.25
CA ARG A 192 2.17 1.32 3.41
C ARG A 192 1.60 0.43 4.51
N ASN A 193 2.43 -0.48 5.00
CA ASN A 193 2.05 -1.37 6.09
C ASN A 193 2.21 -0.68 7.46
N GLN A 194 1.78 -1.36 8.53
CA GLN A 194 1.83 -0.84 9.90
C GLN A 194 3.26 -0.63 10.42
N GLN A 195 4.28 -1.18 9.76
CA GLN A 195 5.70 -0.99 10.05
C GLN A 195 6.30 0.18 9.25
N GLY A 196 5.49 0.87 8.44
CA GLY A 196 5.91 1.97 7.58
C GLY A 196 6.61 1.54 6.29
N GLN A 197 6.52 0.27 5.89
CA GLN A 197 7.17 -0.27 4.70
C GLN A 197 6.21 -0.26 3.50
N LEU A 198 6.76 -0.06 2.31
CA LEU A 198 6.00 -0.19 1.07
C LEU A 198 5.80 -1.66 0.69
N GLU A 199 4.59 -1.98 0.26
CA GLU A 199 4.23 -3.30 -0.24
C GLU A 199 3.31 -3.19 -1.47
N ILE A 200 3.40 -4.19 -2.37
CA ILE A 200 2.45 -4.36 -3.48
C ILE A 200 1.47 -5.45 -3.06
N MET A 201 0.18 -5.19 -3.25
CA MET A 201 -0.86 -6.18 -3.02
C MET A 201 -1.99 -6.05 -4.03
N SER A 202 -2.85 -7.07 -4.12
CA SER A 202 -4.10 -6.97 -4.87
C SER A 202 -5.29 -7.34 -3.98
N THR A 203 -6.41 -6.65 -4.17
CA THR A 203 -7.67 -6.91 -3.46
C THR A 203 -8.77 -7.36 -4.42
N PRO A 204 -9.69 -8.26 -4.00
CA PRO A 204 -10.82 -8.65 -4.80
C PRO A 204 -11.91 -7.57 -4.80
N ASN A 205 -12.73 -7.55 -5.85
CA ASN A 205 -13.90 -6.70 -5.97
C ASN A 205 -13.62 -5.23 -5.62
N GLN A 206 -14.31 -4.68 -4.60
CA GLN A 206 -14.11 -3.32 -4.12
C GLN A 206 -13.46 -3.27 -2.72
N ASP A 207 -12.87 -4.37 -2.26
CA ASP A 207 -12.11 -4.36 -1.01
C ASP A 207 -10.94 -3.37 -1.13
N ASN A 208 -10.78 -2.56 -0.08
CA ASN A 208 -9.70 -1.57 0.02
C ASN A 208 -8.69 -2.02 1.08
N PRO A 209 -7.39 -1.82 0.89
CA PRO A 209 -6.34 -2.18 1.86
C PRO A 209 -6.58 -1.64 3.29
N ILE A 210 -7.32 -0.54 3.40
CA ILE A 210 -7.65 0.08 4.68
C ILE A 210 -8.45 -0.85 5.61
N MET A 211 -9.21 -1.79 5.04
CA MET A 211 -9.97 -2.82 5.77
C MET A 211 -9.04 -3.81 6.49
N GLU A 212 -7.81 -3.94 6.02
CA GLU A 212 -6.75 -4.78 6.60
C GLU A 212 -5.75 -3.96 7.44
N GLY A 213 -6.03 -2.67 7.66
CA GLY A 213 -5.16 -1.76 8.42
C GLY A 213 -3.93 -1.27 7.65
N LEU A 214 -3.91 -1.43 6.33
CA LEU A 214 -2.89 -0.92 5.43
C LEU A 214 -3.32 0.44 4.86
N TYR A 215 -2.37 1.27 4.45
CA TYR A 215 -2.68 2.56 3.87
C TYR A 215 -2.48 2.54 2.34
N PRO A 216 -3.53 2.77 1.52
CA PRO A 216 -3.42 2.79 0.07
C PRO A 216 -2.77 4.09 -0.42
N ILE A 217 -1.55 4.00 -0.95
CA ILE A 217 -0.82 5.13 -1.52
C ILE A 217 -1.28 5.38 -2.96
N MET A 218 -1.34 4.33 -3.77
CA MET A 218 -1.89 4.37 -5.13
C MET A 218 -2.52 3.03 -5.48
N GLY A 219 -3.48 3.02 -6.40
CA GLY A 219 -4.12 1.81 -6.87
C GLY A 219 -4.57 1.89 -8.31
N ASN A 220 -4.62 0.76 -9.00
CA ASN A 220 -5.13 0.66 -10.36
C ASN A 220 -6.30 -0.34 -10.40
N ASP A 221 -7.39 0.09 -11.03
CA ASP A 221 -8.60 -0.71 -11.24
C ASP A 221 -8.37 -1.76 -12.33
N VAL A 222 -8.46 -3.04 -11.97
CA VAL A 222 -8.33 -4.15 -12.93
C VAL A 222 -9.65 -4.87 -13.21
N TRP A 223 -10.77 -4.26 -12.83
CA TRP A 223 -12.08 -4.64 -13.35
C TRP A 223 -12.12 -4.41 -14.87
N GLU A 224 -12.79 -5.26 -15.62
CA GLU A 224 -12.87 -5.13 -17.08
C GLU A 224 -13.50 -3.80 -17.52
N HIS A 225 -14.44 -3.24 -16.75
CA HIS A 225 -15.07 -1.96 -17.09
C HIS A 225 -14.06 -0.78 -17.14
N ALA A 226 -12.93 -0.89 -16.45
CA ALA A 226 -11.91 0.16 -16.45
C ALA A 226 -11.12 0.24 -17.75
N TYR A 227 -11.11 -0.84 -18.56
CA TYR A 227 -10.23 -0.91 -19.73
C TYR A 227 -10.82 -1.57 -20.98
N TYR A 228 -11.99 -2.22 -20.90
CA TYR A 228 -12.48 -3.12 -21.96
C TYR A 228 -12.76 -2.40 -23.29
N LEU A 229 -13.26 -1.16 -23.25
CA LEU A 229 -13.58 -0.42 -24.49
C LEU A 229 -12.34 -0.21 -25.36
N ARG A 230 -11.20 0.05 -24.76
CA ARG A 230 -9.95 0.32 -25.47
C ARG A 230 -9.08 -0.92 -25.65
N TYR A 231 -8.92 -1.72 -24.60
CA TYR A 231 -7.95 -2.83 -24.56
C TYR A 231 -8.59 -4.20 -24.67
N GLN A 232 -9.91 -4.28 -24.62
CA GLN A 232 -10.67 -5.53 -24.63
C GLN A 232 -10.15 -6.50 -23.56
N ASN A 233 -9.71 -7.70 -23.92
CA ASN A 233 -9.21 -8.69 -22.98
C ASN A 233 -7.72 -8.50 -22.60
N SER A 234 -7.06 -7.47 -23.11
CA SER A 234 -5.63 -7.23 -22.86
C SER A 234 -5.41 -6.35 -21.63
N ARG A 235 -5.63 -6.93 -20.42
CA ARG A 235 -5.35 -6.26 -19.15
C ARG A 235 -3.89 -5.81 -19.04
N THR A 236 -2.96 -6.60 -19.57
CA THR A 236 -1.51 -6.29 -19.54
C THR A 236 -1.17 -5.03 -20.32
N ASP A 237 -1.82 -4.78 -21.47
CA ASP A 237 -1.60 -3.56 -22.25
C ASP A 237 -2.16 -2.34 -21.52
N TYR A 238 -3.32 -2.49 -20.87
CA TYR A 238 -3.89 -1.45 -20.01
C TYR A 238 -2.97 -1.10 -18.84
N LEU A 239 -2.52 -2.11 -18.08
CA LEU A 239 -1.61 -1.93 -16.95
C LEU A 239 -0.33 -1.22 -17.38
N SER A 240 0.22 -1.58 -18.54
CA SER A 240 1.43 -0.94 -19.09
C SER A 240 1.20 0.50 -19.53
N SER A 241 0.03 0.81 -20.11
CA SER A 241 -0.29 2.17 -20.58
C SER A 241 -0.70 3.12 -19.45
N TRP A 242 -1.23 2.58 -18.35
CA TRP A 242 -1.71 3.40 -17.22
C TRP A 242 -0.62 4.26 -16.59
N TRP A 243 0.63 3.81 -16.60
CA TRP A 243 1.77 4.56 -16.08
C TRP A 243 1.98 5.92 -16.75
N ASP A 244 1.50 6.09 -17.99
CA ASP A 244 1.61 7.37 -18.71
C ASP A 244 0.76 8.51 -18.09
N VAL A 245 -0.17 8.18 -17.20
CA VAL A 245 -1.10 9.15 -16.59
C VAL A 245 -0.98 9.22 -15.06
N VAL A 246 -0.05 8.49 -14.44
CA VAL A 246 0.14 8.50 -12.98
C VAL A 246 0.57 9.89 -12.49
N ASN A 247 -0.16 10.42 -11.53
CA ASN A 247 0.12 11.71 -10.87
C ASN A 247 1.09 11.50 -9.70
N TRP A 248 2.39 11.55 -9.98
CA TRP A 248 3.42 11.32 -8.96
C TRP A 248 3.44 12.35 -7.83
N ASP A 249 2.97 13.57 -8.06
CA ASP A 249 2.86 14.58 -7.02
C ASP A 249 1.81 14.15 -5.98
N GLU A 250 0.66 13.66 -6.44
CA GLU A 250 -0.37 13.15 -5.55
C GLU A 250 0.06 11.84 -4.87
N VAL A 251 0.68 10.93 -5.60
CA VAL A 251 1.23 9.68 -5.02
C VAL A 251 2.23 10.00 -3.90
N ASN A 252 3.13 10.97 -4.11
CA ASN A 252 4.08 11.42 -3.10
C ASN A 252 3.38 12.06 -1.90
N ARG A 253 2.36 12.92 -2.14
CA ARG A 253 1.56 13.53 -1.06
C ARG A 253 0.89 12.46 -0.18
N ARG A 254 0.30 11.44 -0.81
CA ARG A 254 -0.33 10.32 -0.10
C ARG A 254 0.69 9.49 0.69
N ALA A 255 1.87 9.24 0.11
CA ALA A 255 2.94 8.53 0.78
C ALA A 255 3.44 9.25 2.04
N GLN A 256 3.45 10.58 2.05
CA GLN A 256 3.84 11.38 3.23
C GLN A 256 2.75 11.43 4.31
N ALA A 257 1.51 11.16 3.97
CA ALA A 257 0.38 11.14 4.90
C ALA A 257 0.13 9.75 5.52
N SER A 258 0.92 8.77 5.12
CA SER A 258 0.75 7.34 5.46
C SER A 258 1.63 6.88 6.61
#